data_08d5d2c0fa28d2e01f60ccfa3fa4f568
#
_entry.id   08d5d2c0fa28d2e01f60ccfa3fa4f568
#
_cell.length_a   1.000
_cell.length_b   1.000
_cell.length_c   1.000
_cell.angle_alpha   90.00
_cell.angle_beta   90.00
_cell.angle_gamma   90.00
#
_symmetry.space_group_name_H-M   'P 1'
#
loop_
_entity.id
_entity.type
_entity.pdbx_description
1 polymer ?
#
loop_
_entity_poly.entity_id
_entity_poly.type
_entity_poly.pdbx_seq_one_letter_code
_entity_poly.pdbx_strand_id
1 'polypeptide(L)'
;MKSERLLSLDVLRGITIVGMILVNNPGTWESVYAPLRHAEWNGLTPTDLVFPFFMFIMGVSMSFALSRFDHHFSRSFITKLVRRTVILFLLGLFLSWFSLVCAGVEQPFSQIRILGVLQRLALAYFFGSLLIMSVRRPANLAWI
;
A
#
# COMPACT_ATOMS: atom_id res chain seq x y z
N MET A 1 11.19 5.48 26.40
CA MET A 1 11.90 6.18 25.30
C MET A 1 10.86 6.79 24.39
N LYS A 2 10.87 8.11 24.19
CA LYS A 2 10.02 8.78 23.20
C LYS A 2 10.44 8.26 21.83
N SER A 3 9.48 7.76 21.07
CA SER A 3 9.69 7.37 19.69
C SER A 3 10.08 8.60 18.89
N GLU A 4 11.32 8.71 18.53
CA GLU A 4 11.71 9.70 17.52
C GLU A 4 10.97 9.32 16.22
N ARG A 5 10.06 10.18 15.81
CA ARG A 5 9.43 10.07 14.48
C ARG A 5 10.53 10.39 13.48
N LEU A 6 10.78 9.46 12.58
CA LEU A 6 11.69 9.73 11.46
C LEU A 6 10.96 10.65 10.48
N LEU A 7 11.18 11.96 10.63
CA LEU A 7 10.57 13.00 9.79
C LEU A 7 10.80 12.72 8.30
N SER A 8 11.95 12.18 7.94
CA SER A 8 12.28 11.79 6.56
C SER A 8 11.30 10.76 5.98
N LEU A 9 10.88 9.76 6.77
CA LEU A 9 9.90 8.77 6.34
C LEU A 9 8.51 9.36 6.17
N ASP A 10 8.12 10.28 7.05
CA ASP A 10 6.82 10.93 6.97
C ASP A 10 6.76 11.88 5.76
N VAL A 11 7.84 12.63 5.49
CA VAL A 11 7.97 13.48 4.30
C VAL A 11 7.94 12.64 3.03
N LEU A 12 8.72 11.56 2.96
CA LEU A 12 8.77 10.68 1.79
C LEU A 12 7.40 10.02 1.53
N ARG A 13 6.67 9.62 2.59
CA ARG A 13 5.30 9.13 2.47
C ARG A 13 4.36 10.22 1.92
N GLY A 14 4.48 11.45 2.41
CA GLY A 14 3.72 12.58 1.90
C GLY A 14 3.95 12.80 0.40
N ILE A 15 5.19 12.80 -0.04
CA ILE A 15 5.56 12.94 -1.46
C ILE A 15 4.96 11.81 -2.31
N THR A 16 5.03 10.56 -1.85
CA THR A 16 4.45 9.43 -2.59
C THR A 16 2.92 9.50 -2.66
N ILE A 17 2.25 9.99 -1.61
CA ILE A 17 0.78 10.19 -1.63
C ILE A 17 0.41 11.28 -2.64
N VAL A 18 1.13 12.40 -2.67
CA VAL A 18 0.93 13.46 -3.67
C VAL A 18 1.13 12.89 -5.08
N GLY A 19 2.20 12.12 -5.29
CA GLY A 19 2.44 11.42 -6.55
C GLY A 19 1.28 10.50 -6.96
N MET A 20 0.74 9.72 -6.01
CA MET A 20 -0.42 8.85 -6.26
C MET A 20 -1.67 9.65 -6.66
N ILE A 21 -1.95 10.76 -6.00
CA ILE A 21 -3.09 11.63 -6.34
C ILE A 21 -2.91 12.19 -7.75
N LEU A 22 -1.73 12.70 -8.06
CA LEU A 22 -1.42 13.28 -9.37
C LEU A 22 -1.59 12.27 -10.51
N VAL A 23 -1.04 11.07 -10.33
CA VAL A 23 -1.06 9.99 -11.34
C VAL A 23 -2.47 9.42 -11.56
N ASN A 24 -3.27 9.32 -10.49
CA ASN A 24 -4.62 8.77 -10.58
C ASN A 24 -5.68 9.79 -11.01
N ASN A 25 -5.32 11.07 -11.14
CA ASN A 25 -6.24 12.14 -11.56
C ASN A 25 -5.64 12.99 -12.69
N PRO A 26 -5.43 12.42 -13.87
CA PRO A 26 -4.79 13.12 -15.00
C PRO A 26 -5.72 14.14 -15.69
N GLY A 27 -6.95 14.33 -15.22
CA GLY A 27 -7.98 15.16 -15.84
C GLY A 27 -8.72 14.41 -16.95
N THR A 28 -8.08 14.15 -18.08
CA THR A 28 -8.63 13.32 -19.17
C THR A 28 -7.67 12.19 -19.49
N TRP A 29 -8.19 10.97 -19.65
CA TRP A 29 -7.39 9.79 -20.01
C TRP A 29 -6.95 9.77 -21.47
N GLU A 30 -7.62 10.54 -22.32
CA GLU A 30 -7.30 10.65 -23.75
C GLU A 30 -6.03 11.49 -24.01
N SER A 31 -5.76 12.48 -23.15
CA SER A 31 -4.64 13.41 -23.30
C SER A 31 -3.82 13.52 -22.02
N VAL A 32 -3.21 12.39 -21.61
CA VAL A 32 -2.35 12.34 -20.43
C VAL A 32 -0.93 12.75 -20.80
N TYR A 33 -0.31 13.61 -19.99
CA TYR A 33 1.09 13.99 -20.13
C TYR A 33 2.01 12.76 -20.06
N ALA A 34 2.97 12.65 -20.99
CA ALA A 34 3.77 11.45 -21.16
C ALA A 34 4.42 10.87 -19.88
N PRO A 35 5.01 11.66 -18.96
CA PRO A 35 5.54 11.16 -17.68
C PRO A 35 4.50 10.58 -16.72
N LEU A 36 3.21 10.92 -16.92
CA LEU A 36 2.09 10.45 -16.09
C LEU A 36 1.38 9.23 -16.69
N ARG A 37 1.80 8.77 -17.86
CA ARG A 37 1.34 7.51 -18.46
C ARG A 37 2.10 6.33 -17.87
N HIS A 38 1.41 5.20 -17.74
CA HIS A 38 2.10 3.92 -17.55
C HIS A 38 2.88 3.52 -18.81
N ALA A 39 4.03 2.88 -18.63
CA ALA A 39 4.76 2.30 -19.75
C ALA A 39 3.90 1.20 -20.41
N GLU A 40 3.82 1.21 -21.75
CA GLU A 40 2.98 0.24 -22.50
C GLU A 40 3.51 -1.18 -22.37
N TRP A 41 4.80 -1.39 -22.56
CA TRP A 41 5.44 -2.71 -22.43
C TRP A 41 6.90 -2.62 -21.99
N ASN A 42 7.70 -1.83 -22.67
CA ASN A 42 9.12 -1.62 -22.38
C ASN A 42 9.33 -0.20 -21.87
N GLY A 43 9.97 -0.08 -20.72
CA GLY A 43 10.29 1.21 -20.12
C GLY A 43 9.81 1.33 -18.68
N LEU A 44 10.19 2.42 -18.05
CA LEU A 44 9.83 2.76 -16.69
C LEU A 44 9.46 4.24 -16.66
N THR A 45 8.22 4.53 -16.29
CA THR A 45 7.77 5.90 -16.11
C THR A 45 7.76 6.27 -14.63
N PRO A 46 7.79 7.57 -14.26
CA PRO A 46 7.60 8.00 -12.88
C PRO A 46 6.32 7.46 -12.25
N THR A 47 5.27 7.28 -13.05
CA THR A 47 3.99 6.69 -12.64
C THR A 47 4.14 5.27 -12.11
N ASP A 48 4.95 4.46 -12.78
CA ASP A 48 5.17 3.06 -12.41
C ASP A 48 5.96 2.92 -11.10
N LEU A 49 6.73 3.95 -10.72
CA LEU A 49 7.53 3.97 -9.50
C LEU A 49 6.73 4.35 -8.26
N VAL A 50 5.63 5.07 -8.38
CA VAL A 50 4.87 5.61 -7.24
C VAL A 50 4.40 4.49 -6.32
N PHE A 51 3.84 3.42 -6.86
CA PHE A 51 3.32 2.29 -6.08
C PHE A 51 4.44 1.47 -5.41
N PRO A 52 5.53 1.07 -6.09
CA PRO A 52 6.67 0.41 -5.44
C PRO A 52 7.32 1.25 -4.34
N PHE A 53 7.49 2.55 -4.54
CA PHE A 53 8.02 3.44 -3.50
C PHE A 53 7.12 3.49 -2.28
N PHE A 54 5.80 3.57 -2.48
CA PHE A 54 4.85 3.54 -1.36
C PHE A 54 4.93 2.21 -0.59
N MET A 55 5.02 1.08 -1.30
CA MET A 55 5.22 -0.25 -0.69
C MET A 55 6.52 -0.33 0.11
N PHE A 56 7.61 0.20 -0.45
CA PHE A 56 8.92 0.25 0.23
C PHE A 56 8.82 1.06 1.54
N ILE A 57 8.26 2.26 1.49
CA ILE A 57 8.09 3.12 2.68
C ILE A 57 7.20 2.44 3.72
N MET A 58 6.15 1.74 3.28
CA MET A 58 5.29 0.96 4.16
C MET A 58 6.08 -0.14 4.87
N GLY A 59 6.92 -0.88 4.14
CA GLY A 59 7.77 -1.94 4.70
C GLY A 59 8.76 -1.41 5.74
N VAL A 60 9.46 -0.32 5.42
CA VAL A 60 10.39 0.35 6.34
C VAL A 60 9.64 0.83 7.60
N SER A 61 8.49 1.49 7.44
CA SER A 61 7.67 1.97 8.57
C SER A 61 7.17 0.83 9.45
N MET A 62 6.82 -0.32 8.83
CA MET A 62 6.43 -1.53 9.56
C MET A 62 7.59 -2.07 10.40
N SER A 63 8.79 -2.16 9.83
CA SER A 63 9.97 -2.64 10.55
C SER A 63 10.22 -1.83 11.83
N PHE A 64 10.17 -0.49 11.74
CA PHE A 64 10.29 0.37 12.92
C PHE A 64 9.12 0.26 13.90
N ALA A 65 7.90 0.09 13.41
CA ALA A 65 6.74 -0.04 14.28
C ALA A 65 6.74 -1.38 15.02
N LEU A 66 7.16 -2.45 14.36
CA LEU A 66 7.14 -3.81 14.90
C LEU A 66 8.34 -4.12 15.79
N SER A 67 9.48 -3.43 15.62
CA SER A 67 10.65 -3.58 16.51
C SER A 67 10.32 -3.29 17.97
N ARG A 68 9.25 -2.53 18.24
CA ARG A 68 8.78 -2.24 19.61
C ARG A 68 8.11 -3.42 20.29
N PHE A 69 7.68 -4.43 19.55
CA PHE A 69 7.01 -5.61 20.09
C PHE A 69 7.99 -6.74 20.43
N ASP A 70 9.32 -6.49 20.38
CA ASP A 70 10.38 -7.45 20.68
C ASP A 70 10.18 -8.81 19.99
N HIS A 71 9.60 -8.81 18.79
CA HIS A 71 9.29 -10.01 18.00
C HIS A 71 8.42 -11.05 18.74
N HIS A 72 7.61 -10.63 19.72
CA HIS A 72 6.65 -11.50 20.40
C HIS A 72 5.25 -11.39 19.79
N PHE A 73 4.67 -12.52 19.39
CA PHE A 73 3.29 -12.60 18.93
C PHE A 73 2.34 -12.36 20.12
N SER A 74 1.99 -11.10 20.36
CA SER A 74 0.98 -10.73 21.32
C SER A 74 -0.41 -10.81 20.70
N ARG A 75 -1.41 -11.24 21.46
CA ARG A 75 -2.83 -11.22 21.05
C ARG A 75 -3.26 -9.80 20.64
N SER A 76 -2.78 -8.79 21.34
CA SER A 76 -3.02 -7.37 20.98
C SER A 76 -2.43 -7.00 19.61
N PHE A 77 -1.25 -7.51 19.27
CA PHE A 77 -0.62 -7.30 17.96
C PHE A 77 -1.46 -7.93 16.85
N ILE A 78 -1.81 -9.21 16.97
CA ILE A 78 -2.60 -9.94 15.96
C ILE A 78 -3.95 -9.26 15.73
N THR A 79 -4.65 -8.86 16.79
CA THR A 79 -5.94 -8.15 16.67
C THR A 79 -5.80 -6.84 15.91
N LYS A 80 -4.76 -6.04 16.20
CA LYS A 80 -4.50 -4.78 15.47
C LYS A 80 -4.12 -5.03 14.01
N LEU A 81 -3.31 -6.04 13.75
CA LEU A 81 -2.90 -6.43 12.41
C LEU A 81 -4.12 -6.83 11.56
N VAL A 82 -4.91 -7.79 12.04
CA VAL A 82 -6.11 -8.28 11.33
C VAL A 82 -7.11 -7.15 11.12
N ARG A 83 -7.43 -6.40 12.18
CA ARG A 83 -8.36 -5.26 12.09
C ARG A 83 -7.95 -4.27 11.02
N ARG A 84 -6.67 -3.88 10.96
CA ARG A 84 -6.16 -2.92 9.99
C ARG A 84 -6.20 -3.49 8.57
N THR A 85 -5.82 -4.74 8.40
CA THR A 85 -5.88 -5.44 7.10
C THR A 85 -7.31 -5.52 6.58
N VAL A 86 -8.26 -5.93 7.43
CA VAL A 86 -9.68 -6.05 7.06
C VAL A 86 -10.26 -4.68 6.69
N ILE A 87 -9.99 -3.64 7.48
CA ILE A 87 -10.48 -2.28 7.18
C ILE A 87 -9.95 -1.80 5.84
N LEU A 88 -8.64 -1.95 5.56
CA LEU A 88 -8.04 -1.54 4.28
C LEU A 88 -8.61 -2.34 3.10
N PHE A 89 -8.81 -3.63 3.29
CA PHE A 89 -9.36 -4.51 2.26
C PHE A 89 -10.81 -4.13 1.92
N LEU A 90 -11.65 -3.97 2.93
CA LEU A 90 -13.05 -3.57 2.76
C LEU A 90 -13.19 -2.17 2.18
N LEU A 91 -12.34 -1.23 2.61
CA LEU A 91 -12.30 0.12 2.04
C LEU A 91 -11.96 0.09 0.55
N GLY A 92 -11.01 -0.76 0.14
CA GLY A 92 -10.66 -0.93 -1.26
C GLY A 92 -11.81 -1.52 -2.09
N LEU A 93 -12.55 -2.50 -1.56
CA LEU A 93 -13.75 -3.04 -2.22
C LEU A 93 -14.84 -1.98 -2.32
N PHE A 94 -15.07 -1.24 -1.24
CA PHE A 94 -16.06 -0.16 -1.23
C PHE A 94 -15.75 0.91 -2.28
N LEU A 95 -14.50 1.37 -2.37
CA LEU A 95 -14.10 2.38 -3.36
C LEU A 95 -14.24 1.86 -4.79
N SER A 96 -13.90 0.60 -5.04
CA SER A 96 -14.10 -0.02 -6.35
C SER A 96 -15.57 -0.09 -6.74
N TRP A 97 -16.43 -0.52 -5.80
CA TRP A 97 -17.87 -0.55 -5.99
C TRP A 97 -18.46 0.85 -6.22
N PHE A 98 -18.08 1.81 -5.37
CA PHE A 98 -18.55 3.19 -5.45
C PHE A 98 -18.18 3.83 -6.80
N SER A 99 -16.97 3.61 -7.29
CA SER A 99 -16.53 4.11 -8.60
C SER A 99 -17.40 3.56 -9.74
N LEU A 100 -17.75 2.26 -9.71
CA LEU A 100 -18.62 1.64 -10.71
C LEU A 100 -20.06 2.18 -10.66
N VAL A 101 -20.58 2.41 -9.46
CA VAL A 101 -21.91 3.03 -9.27
C VAL A 101 -21.93 4.45 -9.82
N CYS A 102 -20.91 5.26 -9.54
CA CYS A 102 -20.80 6.63 -10.07
C CYS A 102 -20.63 6.66 -11.59
N ALA A 103 -20.02 5.61 -12.17
CA ALA A 103 -19.91 5.46 -13.62
C ALA A 103 -21.20 4.96 -14.31
N GLY A 104 -22.28 4.70 -13.56
CA GLY A 104 -23.56 4.27 -14.10
C GLY A 104 -23.59 2.83 -14.62
N VAL A 105 -22.73 1.96 -14.13
CA VAL A 105 -22.68 0.55 -14.53
C VAL A 105 -23.88 -0.20 -13.97
N GLU A 106 -24.68 -0.86 -14.82
CA GLU A 106 -25.93 -1.55 -14.43
C GLU A 106 -25.72 -2.69 -13.42
N GLN A 107 -24.57 -3.37 -13.48
CA GLN A 107 -24.22 -4.48 -12.58
C GLN A 107 -22.85 -4.25 -11.91
N PRO A 108 -22.73 -3.32 -10.96
CA PRO A 108 -21.45 -2.96 -10.37
C PRO A 108 -20.78 -4.14 -9.63
N PHE A 109 -21.55 -5.05 -9.04
CA PHE A 109 -21.02 -6.18 -8.29
C PHE A 109 -20.27 -7.22 -9.15
N SER A 110 -20.67 -7.41 -10.40
CA SER A 110 -20.03 -8.38 -11.30
C SER A 110 -18.67 -7.90 -11.83
N GLN A 111 -18.44 -6.58 -11.80
CA GLN A 111 -17.22 -5.95 -12.33
C GLN A 111 -16.27 -5.42 -11.25
N ILE A 112 -16.54 -5.73 -9.97
CA ILE A 112 -15.65 -5.33 -8.87
C ILE A 112 -14.28 -5.99 -9.04
N ARG A 113 -13.23 -5.19 -9.04
CA ARG A 113 -11.84 -5.66 -8.97
C ARG A 113 -11.50 -6.08 -7.54
N ILE A 114 -11.43 -7.40 -7.30
CA ILE A 114 -11.12 -7.98 -5.99
C ILE A 114 -9.69 -7.63 -5.55
N LEU A 115 -8.74 -7.54 -6.49
CA LEU A 115 -7.33 -7.23 -6.23
C LEU A 115 -6.97 -5.83 -6.73
N GLY A 116 -7.61 -4.81 -6.19
CA GLY A 116 -7.24 -3.41 -6.40
C GLY A 116 -5.97 -3.03 -5.63
N VAL A 117 -5.57 -1.76 -5.73
CA VAL A 117 -4.35 -1.23 -5.09
C VAL A 117 -4.39 -1.36 -3.57
N LEU A 118 -5.50 -0.98 -2.94
CA LEU A 118 -5.66 -1.05 -1.48
C LEU A 118 -5.68 -2.49 -0.96
N GLN A 119 -6.29 -3.41 -1.69
CA GLN A 119 -6.31 -4.82 -1.33
C GLN A 119 -4.91 -5.44 -1.40
N ARG A 120 -4.13 -5.12 -2.43
CA ARG A 120 -2.72 -5.54 -2.54
C ARG A 120 -1.88 -4.98 -1.38
N LEU A 121 -2.09 -3.71 -1.03
CA LEU A 121 -1.44 -3.09 0.14
C LEU A 121 -1.85 -3.77 1.45
N ALA A 122 -3.12 -4.11 1.62
CA ALA A 122 -3.62 -4.81 2.81
C ALA A 122 -2.97 -6.19 2.96
N LEU A 123 -2.88 -6.96 1.88
CA LEU A 123 -2.24 -8.27 1.86
C LEU A 123 -0.74 -8.17 2.10
N ALA A 124 -0.05 -7.23 1.43
CA ALA A 124 1.38 -7.01 1.64
C ALA A 124 1.68 -6.57 3.08
N TYR A 125 0.84 -5.71 3.67
CA TYR A 125 0.94 -5.33 5.07
C TYR A 125 0.77 -6.53 6.01
N PHE A 126 -0.22 -7.39 5.75
CA PHE A 126 -0.48 -8.58 6.56
C PHE A 126 0.68 -9.57 6.51
N PHE A 127 1.05 -10.03 5.33
CA PHE A 127 2.12 -11.02 5.15
C PHE A 127 3.48 -10.46 5.53
N GLY A 128 3.79 -9.20 5.18
CA GLY A 128 5.02 -8.53 5.56
C GLY A 128 5.16 -8.39 7.08
N SER A 129 4.07 -8.05 7.79
CA SER A 129 4.08 -7.99 9.26
C SER A 129 4.34 -9.36 9.89
N LEU A 130 3.72 -10.42 9.37
CA LEU A 130 3.94 -11.78 9.84
C LEU A 130 5.38 -12.23 9.60
N LEU A 131 5.93 -11.92 8.43
CA LEU A 131 7.30 -12.25 8.05
C LEU A 131 8.32 -11.55 8.96
N ILE A 132 8.17 -10.24 9.18
CA ILE A 132 9.05 -9.47 10.08
C ILE A 132 8.99 -10.02 11.50
N MET A 133 7.82 -10.42 11.99
CA MET A 133 7.65 -10.99 13.33
C MET A 133 8.21 -12.41 13.43
N SER A 134 8.20 -13.20 12.35
CA SER A 134 8.72 -14.56 12.33
C SER A 134 10.25 -14.60 12.30
N VAL A 135 10.88 -13.58 11.72
CA VAL A 135 12.34 -13.54 11.57
C VAL A 135 12.96 -12.77 12.73
N ARG A 136 13.46 -13.49 13.72
CA ARG A 136 14.09 -12.91 14.91
C ARG A 136 15.42 -12.20 14.67
N ARG A 137 16.10 -12.48 13.55
CA ARG A 137 17.39 -11.85 13.19
C ARG A 137 17.28 -11.19 11.82
N PRO A 138 17.53 -9.88 11.70
CA PRO A 138 17.44 -9.17 10.42
C PRO A 138 18.40 -9.71 9.34
N ALA A 139 19.53 -10.34 9.77
CA ALA A 139 20.45 -11.01 8.85
C ALA A 139 19.81 -12.18 8.08
N ASN A 140 18.77 -12.82 8.62
CA ASN A 140 18.09 -13.94 7.97
C ASN A 140 17.07 -13.47 6.91
N LEU A 141 16.69 -12.20 6.91
CA LEU A 141 15.81 -11.61 5.90
C LEU A 141 16.52 -11.37 4.55
N ALA A 142 17.85 -11.27 4.57
CA ALA A 142 18.63 -11.04 3.36
C ALA A 142 18.81 -12.32 2.50
N TRP A 143 18.40 -13.49 3.03
CA TRP A 143 18.56 -14.81 2.37
C TRP A 143 17.21 -15.42 1.91
N ILE A 144 16.09 -14.69 2.05
CA ILE A 144 14.76 -15.05 1.56
C ILE A 144 14.38 -14.17 0.36
#